data_bf4e06d8a3b20a843aab6173dd5a73fa
#
_entry.id   bf4e06d8a3b20a843aab6173dd5a73fa
#
_cell.length_a   1.000
_cell.length_b   1.000
_cell.length_c   1.000
_cell.angle_alpha   90.00
_cell.angle_beta   90.00
_cell.angle_gamma   90.00
#
_symmetry.space_group_name_H-M   'P 1'
#
loop_
_entity.id
_entity.type
_entity.pdbx_description
1 polymer ?
#
loop_
_entity_poly.entity_id
_entity_poly.type
_entity_poly.pdbx_seq_one_letter_code
_entity_poly.pdbx_strand_id
1 'polypeptide(L)'
;MYCVKKITEDMYWIGASDRRLELFENVYPIPKGVSYNSYVILDEKTVLLDTVDHSVCSQFLENLEHVLDGRTLDYIIVNHMEPDHCASLAEVVIRYPEVKFVGNAKTFTMMKQFFDFDVDNRAVVIKEGDTISTGKHTLAFAMIPMVHWPEVLLHLASQNCFHTNIIFGGEPMLFHVRTIT
;
A
#
# COMPACT_ATOMS: atom_id res chain seq x y z
N MET A 1 0.78 20.50 -8.13
CA MET A 1 -0.58 19.93 -8.46
C MET A 1 -0.56 18.51 -7.97
N TYR A 2 -1.42 18.16 -7.02
CA TYR A 2 -1.44 16.81 -6.45
C TYR A 2 -2.23 15.85 -7.35
N CYS A 3 -1.73 14.62 -7.48
CA CYS A 3 -2.37 13.56 -8.26
C CYS A 3 -3.09 12.60 -7.31
N VAL A 4 -4.13 13.07 -6.65
CA VAL A 4 -4.93 12.28 -5.71
C VAL A 4 -6.35 12.09 -6.24
N LYS A 5 -6.96 10.95 -5.91
CA LYS A 5 -8.35 10.67 -6.27
C LYS A 5 -9.12 10.20 -5.06
N LYS A 6 -10.17 10.93 -4.70
CA LYS A 6 -11.10 10.49 -3.66
C LYS A 6 -11.89 9.27 -4.15
N ILE A 7 -11.85 8.18 -3.39
CA ILE A 7 -12.50 6.90 -3.71
C ILE A 7 -13.81 6.75 -2.94
N THR A 8 -13.75 6.96 -1.61
CA THR A 8 -14.93 7.01 -0.74
C THR A 8 -14.88 8.32 0.05
N GLU A 9 -15.72 8.46 1.08
CA GLU A 9 -15.73 9.65 1.92
C GLU A 9 -14.38 9.86 2.63
N ASP A 10 -13.72 8.78 3.02
CA ASP A 10 -12.53 8.72 3.88
C ASP A 10 -11.36 7.95 3.26
N MET A 11 -11.48 7.48 2.00
CA MET A 11 -10.41 6.79 1.30
C MET A 11 -9.97 7.54 0.05
N TYR A 12 -8.65 7.62 -0.14
CA TYR A 12 -8.01 8.31 -1.26
C TYR A 12 -6.97 7.42 -1.94
N TRP A 13 -7.00 7.35 -3.27
CA TRP A 13 -5.89 6.87 -4.06
C TRP A 13 -4.83 7.97 -4.13
N ILE A 14 -3.59 7.60 -3.83
CA ILE A 14 -2.45 8.51 -3.76
C ILE A 14 -1.24 8.00 -4.58
N GLY A 15 -1.43 6.93 -5.33
CA GLY A 15 -0.40 6.32 -6.15
C GLY A 15 0.11 7.19 -7.28
N ALA A 16 0.68 6.58 -8.29
CA ALA A 16 1.20 7.28 -9.46
C ALA A 16 1.00 6.47 -10.75
N SER A 17 0.89 7.17 -11.87
CA SER A 17 0.88 6.59 -13.21
C SER A 17 2.18 6.98 -13.91
N ASP A 18 3.09 6.03 -14.12
CA ASP A 18 4.33 6.27 -14.86
C ASP A 18 4.20 5.82 -16.32
N ARG A 19 4.19 6.81 -17.22
CA ARG A 19 4.14 6.59 -18.68
C ARG A 19 5.50 6.73 -19.36
N ARG A 20 6.57 6.95 -18.59
CA ARG A 20 7.93 7.11 -19.09
C ARG A 20 8.66 5.77 -19.15
N LEU A 21 8.22 4.80 -18.33
CA LEU A 21 8.82 3.49 -18.24
C LEU A 21 8.43 2.65 -19.48
N GLU A 22 9.44 2.15 -20.21
CA GLU A 22 9.24 1.31 -21.39
C GLU A 22 9.13 -0.18 -21.05
N LEU A 23 9.84 -0.60 -19.99
CA LEU A 23 9.91 -1.98 -19.52
C LEU A 23 9.61 -2.02 -18.02
N PHE A 24 8.64 -2.83 -17.62
CA PHE A 24 8.44 -3.18 -16.21
C PHE A 24 9.48 -4.24 -15.81
N GLU A 25 10.16 -4.05 -14.68
CA GLU A 25 11.25 -4.90 -14.18
C GLU A 25 12.37 -5.18 -15.22
N ASN A 26 12.57 -4.28 -16.18
CA ASN A 26 13.48 -4.43 -17.31
C ASN A 26 13.22 -5.66 -18.22
N VAL A 27 12.06 -6.29 -18.11
CA VAL A 27 11.71 -7.53 -18.82
C VAL A 27 10.44 -7.36 -19.66
N TYR A 28 9.38 -6.77 -19.08
CA TYR A 28 8.06 -6.75 -19.71
C TYR A 28 7.79 -5.42 -20.41
N PRO A 29 7.59 -5.40 -21.76
CA PRO A 29 7.21 -4.18 -22.47
C PRO A 29 5.87 -3.64 -21.98
N ILE A 30 5.85 -2.35 -21.62
CA ILE A 30 4.65 -1.65 -21.14
C ILE A 30 4.39 -0.36 -21.93
N PRO A 31 4.00 -0.46 -23.21
CA PRO A 31 3.89 0.70 -24.12
C PRO A 31 2.88 1.76 -23.65
N LYS A 32 2.02 1.44 -22.69
CA LYS A 32 1.06 2.37 -22.08
C LYS A 32 1.49 2.86 -20.69
N GLY A 33 2.66 2.41 -20.22
CA GLY A 33 3.14 2.69 -18.86
C GLY A 33 2.54 1.76 -17.81
N VAL A 34 2.75 2.11 -16.54
CA VAL A 34 2.33 1.35 -15.36
C VAL A 34 1.64 2.27 -14.35
N SER A 35 0.67 1.76 -13.62
CA SER A 35 0.02 2.44 -12.49
C SER A 35 0.41 1.74 -11.21
N TYR A 36 1.04 2.49 -10.29
CA TYR A 36 1.34 2.05 -8.94
C TYR A 36 0.20 2.47 -8.03
N ASN A 37 -0.41 1.51 -7.34
CA ASN A 37 -1.60 1.75 -6.55
C ASN A 37 -1.27 1.77 -5.06
N SER A 38 -1.48 2.91 -4.45
CA SER A 38 -1.41 3.12 -3.01
C SER A 38 -2.62 3.93 -2.56
N TYR A 39 -3.11 3.65 -1.35
CA TYR A 39 -4.30 4.30 -0.82
C TYR A 39 -4.10 4.75 0.62
N VAL A 40 -4.81 5.80 1.02
CA VAL A 40 -4.89 6.25 2.41
C VAL A 40 -6.33 6.14 2.88
N ILE A 41 -6.53 5.58 4.07
CA ILE A 41 -7.79 5.62 4.82
C ILE A 41 -7.62 6.65 5.94
N LEU A 42 -8.49 7.67 5.93
CA LEU A 42 -8.57 8.71 6.96
C LEU A 42 -9.71 8.35 7.94
N ASP A 43 -9.38 7.59 8.96
CA ASP A 43 -10.32 7.22 10.03
C ASP A 43 -9.80 7.76 11.37
N GLU A 44 -10.24 7.24 12.53
CA GLU A 44 -9.64 7.56 13.83
C GLU A 44 -8.15 7.23 13.81
N LYS A 45 -7.79 6.07 13.22
CA LYS A 45 -6.42 5.71 12.82
C LYS A 45 -6.24 5.93 11.33
N THR A 46 -5.13 6.53 10.96
CA THR A 46 -4.76 6.75 9.56
C THR A 46 -3.94 5.58 9.05
N VAL A 47 -4.38 5.01 7.94
CA VAL A 47 -3.78 3.80 7.36
C VAL A 47 -3.33 4.06 5.93
N LEU A 48 -2.08 3.74 5.64
CA LEU A 48 -1.52 3.67 4.30
C LEU A 48 -1.55 2.21 3.82
N LEU A 49 -1.99 1.97 2.59
CA LEU A 49 -2.04 0.67 1.93
C LEU A 49 -0.96 0.63 0.85
N ASP A 50 0.11 -0.10 1.08
CA ASP A 50 1.34 -0.16 0.29
C ASP A 50 1.97 1.22 0.00
N THR A 51 3.13 1.21 -0.62
CA THR A 51 3.77 2.38 -1.19
C THR A 51 3.84 2.24 -2.73
N VAL A 52 4.86 2.80 -3.35
CA VAL A 52 5.06 2.80 -4.79
C VAL A 52 6.53 2.54 -5.13
N ASP A 53 6.82 2.31 -6.41
CA ASP A 53 8.17 2.28 -6.95
C ASP A 53 8.92 3.58 -6.66
N HIS A 54 10.22 3.47 -6.42
CA HIS A 54 11.08 4.60 -6.06
C HIS A 54 11.12 5.70 -7.15
N SER A 55 10.93 5.35 -8.41
CA SER A 55 10.94 6.30 -9.54
C SER A 55 9.85 7.37 -9.44
N VAL A 56 8.78 7.12 -8.70
CA VAL A 56 7.65 8.04 -8.48
C VAL A 56 7.48 8.44 -7.00
N CYS A 57 8.45 8.11 -6.16
CA CYS A 57 8.43 8.33 -4.71
C CYS A 57 8.13 9.79 -4.33
N SER A 58 8.76 10.77 -4.99
CA SER A 58 8.55 12.20 -4.67
C SER A 58 7.09 12.61 -4.87
N GLN A 59 6.47 12.22 -5.98
CA GLN A 59 5.05 12.50 -6.24
C GLN A 59 4.14 11.82 -5.23
N PHE A 60 4.43 10.56 -4.91
CA PHE A 60 3.70 9.79 -3.90
C PHE A 60 3.74 10.45 -2.53
N LEU A 61 4.91 10.91 -2.07
CA LEU A 61 5.07 11.56 -0.78
C LEU A 61 4.36 12.90 -0.72
N GLU A 62 4.39 13.69 -1.79
CA GLU A 62 3.60 14.92 -1.90
C GLU A 62 2.09 14.64 -1.82
N ASN A 63 1.62 13.58 -2.48
CA ASN A 63 0.22 13.16 -2.42
C ASN A 63 -0.17 12.70 -1.02
N LEU A 64 0.68 11.91 -0.37
CA LEU A 64 0.48 11.41 1.01
C LEU A 64 0.37 12.57 1.98
N GLU A 65 1.32 13.49 1.96
CA GLU A 65 1.36 14.67 2.84
C GLU A 65 0.12 15.55 2.63
N HIS A 66 -0.28 15.77 1.37
CA HIS A 66 -1.47 16.54 1.05
C HIS A 66 -2.75 15.89 1.59
N VAL A 67 -2.90 14.57 1.47
CA VAL A 67 -4.10 13.87 1.95
C VAL A 67 -4.13 13.79 3.47
N LEU A 68 -2.98 13.61 4.11
CA LEU A 68 -2.88 13.57 5.57
C LEU A 68 -3.20 14.93 6.21
N ASP A 69 -2.90 16.03 5.54
CA ASP A 69 -3.18 17.41 6.00
C ASP A 69 -2.78 17.65 7.47
N GLY A 70 -1.57 17.24 7.84
CA GLY A 70 -1.02 17.36 9.18
C GLY A 70 -1.39 16.24 10.16
N ARG A 71 -2.17 15.25 9.75
CA ARG A 71 -2.43 14.04 10.56
C ARG A 71 -1.20 13.16 10.64
N THR A 72 -1.08 12.41 11.73
CA THR A 72 -0.09 11.34 11.87
C THR A 72 -0.48 10.14 11.02
N LEU A 73 0.52 9.35 10.61
CA LEU A 73 0.31 8.06 9.98
C LEU A 73 0.48 6.96 11.04
N ASP A 74 -0.61 6.23 11.35
CA ASP A 74 -0.59 5.20 12.37
C ASP A 74 -0.07 3.86 11.84
N TYR A 75 -0.56 3.44 10.66
CA TYR A 75 -0.24 2.13 10.10
C TYR A 75 0.12 2.21 8.61
N ILE A 76 1.04 1.33 8.20
CA ILE A 76 1.24 0.94 6.81
C ILE A 76 0.90 -0.55 6.71
N ILE A 77 -0.10 -0.90 5.92
CA ILE A 77 -0.36 -2.29 5.56
C ILE A 77 0.51 -2.63 4.36
N VAL A 78 1.38 -3.61 4.53
CA VAL A 78 2.27 -4.09 3.47
C VAL A 78 1.68 -5.37 2.90
N ASN A 79 0.95 -5.23 1.80
CA ASN A 79 0.32 -6.37 1.13
C ASN A 79 1.32 -7.20 0.36
N HIS A 80 2.38 -6.56 -0.16
CA HIS A 80 3.36 -7.18 -1.01
C HIS A 80 4.74 -6.52 -0.88
N MET A 81 5.81 -7.31 -1.00
CA MET A 81 7.20 -6.85 -0.84
C MET A 81 7.93 -6.64 -2.18
N GLU A 82 7.23 -6.68 -3.30
CA GLU A 82 7.79 -6.30 -4.60
C GLU A 82 8.10 -4.80 -4.63
N PRO A 83 9.17 -4.34 -5.30
CA PRO A 83 9.62 -2.94 -5.25
C PRO A 83 8.55 -1.90 -5.57
N ASP A 84 7.64 -2.19 -6.48
CA ASP A 84 6.54 -1.31 -6.84
C ASP A 84 5.47 -1.12 -5.75
N HIS A 85 5.51 -1.96 -4.70
CA HIS A 85 4.69 -1.85 -3.49
C HIS A 85 5.47 -1.37 -2.26
N CYS A 86 6.79 -1.60 -2.21
CA CYS A 86 7.55 -1.38 -0.98
C CYS A 86 8.77 -0.46 -1.11
N ALA A 87 9.23 -0.10 -2.32
CA ALA A 87 10.49 0.62 -2.49
C ALA A 87 10.52 2.00 -1.80
N SER A 88 9.38 2.61 -1.56
CA SER A 88 9.28 3.93 -0.91
C SER A 88 9.05 3.85 0.62
N LEU A 89 9.09 2.67 1.25
CA LEU A 89 8.85 2.50 2.70
C LEU A 89 9.85 3.27 3.56
N ALA A 90 11.14 3.28 3.19
CA ALA A 90 12.18 3.99 3.95
C ALA A 90 11.91 5.49 4.03
N GLU A 91 11.47 6.11 2.93
CA GLU A 91 11.14 7.53 2.86
C GLU A 91 9.90 7.87 3.70
N VAL A 92 8.93 6.96 3.77
CA VAL A 92 7.76 7.12 4.63
C VAL A 92 8.18 7.05 6.11
N VAL A 93 9.05 6.10 6.49
CA VAL A 93 9.58 5.98 7.87
C VAL A 93 10.32 7.25 8.31
N ILE A 94 11.11 7.85 7.42
CA ILE A 94 11.83 9.11 7.73
C ILE A 94 10.84 10.24 8.05
N ARG A 95 9.71 10.32 7.33
CA ARG A 95 8.70 11.36 7.55
C ARG A 95 7.75 11.08 8.71
N TYR A 96 7.44 9.80 8.94
CA TYR A 96 6.49 9.33 9.95
C TYR A 96 7.16 8.30 10.87
N PRO A 97 8.09 8.74 11.75
CA PRO A 97 8.95 7.84 12.52
C PRO A 97 8.21 6.95 13.52
N GLU A 98 6.95 7.26 13.86
CA GLU A 98 6.14 6.46 14.79
C GLU A 98 5.24 5.44 14.10
N VAL A 99 5.23 5.40 12.76
CA VAL A 99 4.37 4.50 11.99
C VAL A 99 4.66 3.03 12.27
N LYS A 100 3.60 2.22 12.38
CA LYS A 100 3.69 0.77 12.53
C LYS A 100 3.40 0.08 11.19
N PHE A 101 4.14 -0.99 10.92
CA PHE A 101 3.89 -1.86 9.77
C PHE A 101 2.96 -3.00 10.16
N VAL A 102 1.96 -3.25 9.34
CA VAL A 102 1.05 -4.40 9.45
C VAL A 102 1.35 -5.36 8.30
N GLY A 103 1.64 -6.61 8.62
CA GLY A 103 1.97 -7.63 7.64
C GLY A 103 2.11 -9.01 8.30
N ASN A 104 2.33 -10.05 7.52
CA ASN A 104 2.59 -11.36 8.08
C ASN A 104 4.08 -11.55 8.43
N ALA A 105 4.40 -12.64 9.13
CA ALA A 105 5.78 -12.92 9.58
C ALA A 105 6.78 -12.99 8.41
N LYS A 106 6.35 -13.44 7.22
CA LYS A 106 7.21 -13.53 6.04
C LYS A 106 7.51 -12.15 5.47
N THR A 107 6.53 -11.26 5.43
CA THR A 107 6.70 -9.84 5.07
C THR A 107 7.83 -9.21 5.87
N PHE A 108 7.82 -9.36 7.20
CA PHE A 108 8.86 -8.78 8.06
C PHE A 108 10.22 -9.44 7.91
N THR A 109 10.26 -10.75 7.62
CA THR A 109 11.52 -11.42 7.29
C THR A 109 12.16 -10.84 6.04
N MET A 110 11.35 -10.57 5.01
CA MET A 110 11.83 -9.98 3.75
C MET A 110 12.19 -8.49 3.95
N MET A 111 11.38 -7.74 4.69
CA MET A 111 11.62 -6.33 4.98
C MET A 111 13.00 -6.10 5.63
N LYS A 112 13.41 -6.97 6.56
CA LYS A 112 14.73 -6.93 7.19
C LYS A 112 15.90 -7.23 6.23
N GLN A 113 15.63 -7.84 5.08
CA GLN A 113 16.63 -8.10 4.04
C GLN A 113 16.80 -6.91 3.10
N PHE A 114 15.79 -6.07 2.96
CA PHE A 114 15.77 -4.96 2.01
C PHE A 114 16.00 -3.58 2.64
N PHE A 115 15.73 -3.43 3.95
CA PHE A 115 15.77 -2.14 4.62
C PHE A 115 16.58 -2.18 5.92
N ASP A 116 17.28 -1.08 6.19
CA ASP A 116 18.14 -0.90 7.38
C ASP A 116 17.42 -0.27 8.58
N PHE A 117 16.16 0.19 8.43
CA PHE A 117 15.41 0.76 9.54
C PHE A 117 14.92 -0.34 10.51
N ASP A 118 14.63 0.07 11.75
CA ASP A 118 14.15 -0.85 12.79
C ASP A 118 12.75 -1.39 12.47
N VAL A 119 12.70 -2.61 11.95
CA VAL A 119 11.48 -3.32 11.61
C VAL A 119 10.80 -3.91 12.85
N ASP A 120 11.59 -4.47 13.79
CA ASP A 120 11.06 -5.26 14.90
C ASP A 120 10.19 -4.43 15.86
N ASN A 121 10.60 -3.22 16.19
CA ASN A 121 9.83 -2.33 17.06
C ASN A 121 8.60 -1.70 16.38
N ARG A 122 8.48 -1.86 15.06
CA ARG A 122 7.36 -1.33 14.25
C ARG A 122 6.38 -2.40 13.80
N ALA A 123 6.74 -3.67 13.91
CA ALA A 123 5.97 -4.77 13.34
C ALA A 123 4.70 -5.08 14.14
N VAL A 124 3.58 -5.11 13.45
CA VAL A 124 2.30 -5.69 13.90
C VAL A 124 2.07 -6.93 13.05
N VAL A 125 2.43 -8.08 13.61
CA VAL A 125 2.34 -9.37 12.89
C VAL A 125 0.92 -9.86 12.90
N ILE A 126 0.35 -10.08 11.73
CA ILE A 126 -1.00 -10.61 11.52
C ILE A 126 -0.97 -12.00 10.88
N LYS A 127 -2.08 -12.72 11.05
CA LYS A 127 -2.34 -14.07 10.53
C LYS A 127 -3.68 -14.10 9.80
N GLU A 128 -3.97 -15.24 9.18
CA GLU A 128 -5.26 -15.51 8.55
C GLU A 128 -6.42 -15.23 9.50
N GLY A 129 -7.37 -14.41 9.06
CA GLY A 129 -8.57 -14.05 9.80
C GLY A 129 -8.39 -13.00 10.89
N ASP A 130 -7.17 -12.51 11.14
CA ASP A 130 -6.97 -11.40 12.09
C ASP A 130 -7.66 -10.13 11.60
N THR A 131 -7.98 -9.24 12.54
CA THR A 131 -8.62 -7.95 12.23
C THR A 131 -7.95 -6.80 12.99
N ILE A 132 -7.98 -5.61 12.38
CA ILE A 132 -7.57 -4.36 13.01
C ILE A 132 -8.69 -3.34 12.86
N SER A 133 -9.13 -2.75 13.97
CA SER A 133 -10.05 -1.61 13.94
C SER A 133 -9.28 -0.32 13.75
N THR A 134 -9.75 0.52 12.85
CA THR A 134 -9.22 1.87 12.61
C THR A 134 -10.14 2.97 13.12
N GLY A 135 -11.28 2.57 13.71
CA GLY A 135 -12.36 3.43 14.18
C GLY A 135 -13.68 2.99 13.56
N LYS A 136 -14.13 3.65 12.52
CA LYS A 136 -15.32 3.27 11.74
C LYS A 136 -15.11 1.99 10.93
N HIS A 137 -13.88 1.76 10.44
CA HIS A 137 -13.53 0.60 9.65
C HIS A 137 -12.92 -0.51 10.51
N THR A 138 -13.18 -1.74 10.09
CA THR A 138 -12.46 -2.93 10.55
C THR A 138 -11.81 -3.57 9.34
N LEU A 139 -10.49 -3.72 9.39
CA LEU A 139 -9.70 -4.36 8.34
C LEU A 139 -9.51 -5.83 8.72
N ALA A 140 -10.04 -6.74 7.92
CA ALA A 140 -9.84 -8.18 8.07
C ALA A 140 -8.80 -8.66 7.06
N PHE A 141 -7.92 -9.58 7.46
CA PHE A 141 -6.80 -10.04 6.66
C PHE A 141 -6.97 -11.48 6.20
N ALA A 142 -6.69 -11.71 4.92
CA ALA A 142 -6.62 -13.03 4.31
C ALA A 142 -5.25 -13.25 3.68
N MET A 143 -4.64 -14.40 3.95
CA MET A 143 -3.35 -14.75 3.38
C MET A 143 -3.57 -15.43 2.03
N ILE A 144 -2.85 -14.96 0.98
CA ILE A 144 -2.89 -15.54 -0.36
C ILE A 144 -1.47 -15.89 -0.82
N PRO A 145 -0.78 -16.80 -0.09
CA PRO A 145 0.61 -17.12 -0.37
C PRO A 145 0.76 -17.68 -1.78
N MET A 146 1.85 -17.32 -2.44
CA MET A 146 2.19 -17.72 -3.82
C MET A 146 1.27 -17.17 -4.91
N VAL A 147 0.54 -16.13 -4.61
CA VAL A 147 -0.15 -15.29 -5.59
C VAL A 147 0.61 -13.95 -5.67
N HIS A 148 1.65 -13.85 -6.35
CA HIS A 148 2.70 -14.63 -6.95
C HIS A 148 3.94 -14.77 -6.06
N TRP A 149 4.01 -14.10 -4.90
CA TRP A 149 5.07 -14.21 -3.89
C TRP A 149 4.53 -14.84 -2.59
N PRO A 150 5.43 -15.36 -1.71
CA PRO A 150 5.00 -16.16 -0.54
C PRO A 150 4.37 -15.38 0.59
N GLU A 151 4.53 -14.05 0.64
CA GLU A 151 4.04 -13.18 1.71
C GLU A 151 2.76 -12.43 1.36
N VAL A 152 2.24 -12.56 0.15
CA VAL A 152 1.10 -11.76 -0.33
C VAL A 152 -0.13 -11.95 0.55
N LEU A 153 -0.74 -10.83 0.90
CA LEU A 153 -1.98 -10.78 1.67
C LEU A 153 -3.02 -9.87 1.01
N LEU A 154 -4.27 -10.12 1.33
CA LEU A 154 -5.40 -9.24 1.06
C LEU A 154 -5.94 -8.67 2.36
N HIS A 155 -6.55 -7.51 2.29
CA HIS A 155 -7.36 -7.00 3.40
C HIS A 155 -8.74 -6.57 2.89
N LEU A 156 -9.72 -6.77 3.77
CA LEU A 156 -11.10 -6.38 3.56
C LEU A 156 -11.43 -5.29 4.58
N ALA A 157 -11.69 -4.07 4.12
CA ALA A 157 -12.33 -3.08 4.97
C ALA A 157 -13.84 -3.35 5.02
N SER A 158 -14.49 -3.13 6.15
CA SER A 158 -15.85 -3.58 6.51
C SER A 158 -16.96 -3.32 5.48
N GLN A 159 -16.69 -2.60 4.42
CA GLN A 159 -17.60 -2.37 3.29
C GLN A 159 -16.94 -2.53 1.90
N ASN A 160 -15.62 -2.73 1.83
CA ASN A 160 -14.90 -2.78 0.56
C ASN A 160 -13.70 -3.74 0.66
N CYS A 161 -13.52 -4.59 -0.36
CA CYS A 161 -12.33 -5.41 -0.50
C CYS A 161 -11.28 -4.64 -1.30
N PHE A 162 -10.07 -4.56 -0.78
CA PHE A 162 -8.96 -3.92 -1.46
C PHE A 162 -7.81 -4.89 -1.65
N HIS A 163 -7.35 -4.97 -2.87
CA HIS A 163 -6.09 -5.56 -3.23
C HIS A 163 -5.32 -4.51 -4.04
N THR A 164 -4.15 -4.16 -3.56
CA THR A 164 -3.26 -3.28 -4.29
C THR A 164 -2.50 -4.13 -5.29
N ASN A 165 -2.92 -4.16 -6.53
CA ASN A 165 -2.22 -4.80 -7.63
C ASN A 165 -1.69 -3.78 -8.62
N ILE A 166 -0.58 -4.15 -9.25
CA ILE A 166 -0.11 -3.46 -10.46
C ILE A 166 -1.13 -3.68 -11.57
N ILE A 167 -1.41 -2.60 -12.29
CA ILE A 167 -2.22 -2.66 -13.49
C ILE A 167 -1.44 -2.11 -14.65
N PHE A 168 -1.12 -2.98 -15.57
CA PHE A 168 -0.58 -2.61 -16.87
C PHE A 168 -1.64 -1.85 -17.66
N GLY A 169 -1.35 -0.61 -18.07
CA GLY A 169 -2.27 0.14 -18.92
C GLY A 169 -2.59 1.57 -18.50
N GLY A 170 -2.02 2.07 -17.42
CA GLY A 170 -2.02 3.52 -17.08
C GLY A 170 -3.33 4.08 -16.53
N GLU A 171 -4.32 3.26 -16.22
CA GLU A 171 -5.54 3.67 -15.52
C GLU A 171 -5.64 2.97 -14.16
N PRO A 172 -5.89 3.69 -13.06
CA PRO A 172 -6.10 3.06 -11.76
C PRO A 172 -7.38 2.23 -11.80
N MET A 173 -7.25 0.90 -11.75
CA MET A 173 -8.42 0.04 -11.57
C MET A 173 -8.66 -0.24 -10.10
N LEU A 174 -9.83 0.13 -9.64
CA LEU A 174 -10.41 -0.36 -8.40
C LEU A 174 -11.00 -1.74 -8.66
N PHE A 175 -10.43 -2.77 -8.07
CA PHE A 175 -11.18 -4.00 -7.91
C PHE A 175 -12.21 -3.80 -6.79
N HIS A 176 -13.40 -3.40 -7.20
CA HIS A 176 -14.55 -3.40 -6.31
C HIS A 176 -15.10 -4.83 -6.29
N VAL A 177 -14.71 -5.62 -5.31
CA VAL A 177 -15.44 -6.86 -5.02
C VAL A 177 -16.72 -6.42 -4.33
N ARG A 178 -17.83 -6.42 -5.07
CA ARG A 178 -19.15 -6.24 -4.46
C ARG A 178 -19.35 -7.33 -3.42
N THR A 179 -19.73 -6.93 -2.24
CA THR A 179 -20.24 -7.85 -1.21
C THR A 179 -21.32 -8.72 -1.84
N ILE A 180 -21.10 -10.02 -1.90
CA ILE A 180 -22.16 -10.97 -2.20
C ILE A 180 -22.97 -11.06 -0.89
N THR A 181 -24.13 -10.45 -0.90
CA THR A 181 -25.15 -10.62 0.14
C THR A 181 -25.76 -12.01 0.07
#